data_89e3dceba363af1ff13bf389d37cb4df
#
_entry.id   89e3dceba363af1ff13bf389d37cb4df
#
_cell.length_a   1.000
_cell.length_b   1.000
_cell.length_c   1.000
_cell.angle_alpha   90.00
_cell.angle_beta   90.00
_cell.angle_gamma   90.00
#
_symmetry.space_group_name_H-M   'P 1'
#
loop_
_entity.id
_entity.type
_entity.pdbx_description
1 polymer ?
#
loop_
_entity_poly.entity_id
_entity_poly.type
_entity_poly.pdbx_seq_one_letter_code
_entity_poly.pdbx_strand_id
1 'polypeptide(L)'
;GKPSTPPIMPGWDGFDIPGWLQAHIPVPVLVDNDVNTMALGERATAWPSVDNLLFVKIATGIGAGLISDGHLQRGAQGVAGDIGHVHIARGGDVPCTCGNRGCLEALASGPAIARTLRATGLEAHTVNDVVDLVKHGNVDAIQAVRQAGRDIGEVLTTCVSLVNPSVIAIGGSMARVGEHLIAGVREVVYSRSAPLATAHLSIVQSATGAEAGVLGASILAVEHALSRDVLAAGVATV
;
A
#
# COMPACT_ATOMS: atom_id res chain seq x y z
N GLY A 1 -6.25 -13.35 -12.06
CA GLY A 1 -5.35 -12.53 -12.86
C GLY A 1 -6.04 -11.58 -13.83
N LYS A 2 -7.32 -11.21 -13.59
CA LYS A 2 -8.03 -10.22 -14.38
C LYS A 2 -8.35 -9.01 -13.51
N PRO A 3 -7.94 -7.78 -13.90
CA PRO A 3 -8.39 -6.57 -13.21
C PRO A 3 -9.91 -6.45 -13.31
N SER A 4 -10.54 -5.99 -12.22
CA SER A 4 -11.97 -5.71 -12.19
C SER A 4 -12.17 -4.23 -11.85
N THR A 5 -12.73 -3.49 -12.77
CA THR A 5 -13.08 -2.06 -12.67
C THR A 5 -11.95 -1.21 -12.04
N PRO A 6 -10.70 -1.29 -12.54
CA PRO A 6 -9.58 -0.60 -11.89
C PRO A 6 -9.69 0.91 -12.10
N PRO A 7 -9.81 1.72 -11.02
CA PRO A 7 -10.10 3.17 -11.13
C PRO A 7 -9.03 3.97 -11.87
N ILE A 8 -7.78 3.51 -11.83
CA ILE A 8 -6.61 4.21 -12.39
C ILE A 8 -6.03 3.55 -13.64
N MET A 9 -6.68 2.49 -14.16
CA MET A 9 -6.23 1.75 -15.34
C MET A 9 -7.38 1.61 -16.36
N PRO A 10 -7.79 2.68 -17.02
CA PRO A 10 -8.88 2.64 -18.00
C PRO A 10 -8.54 1.67 -19.15
N GLY A 11 -9.52 0.84 -19.53
CA GLY A 11 -9.35 -0.16 -20.59
C GLY A 11 -8.76 -1.51 -20.13
N TRP A 12 -8.43 -1.69 -18.86
CA TRP A 12 -7.92 -2.95 -18.34
C TRP A 12 -8.99 -3.85 -17.69
N ASP A 13 -10.24 -3.37 -17.63
CA ASP A 13 -11.31 -4.15 -17.03
C ASP A 13 -11.52 -5.48 -17.76
N GLY A 14 -11.45 -6.57 -17.00
CA GLY A 14 -11.58 -7.94 -17.53
C GLY A 14 -10.42 -8.43 -18.40
N PHE A 15 -9.35 -7.65 -18.61
CA PHE A 15 -8.22 -8.06 -19.43
C PHE A 15 -7.50 -9.29 -18.86
N ASP A 16 -7.34 -10.34 -19.67
CA ASP A 16 -6.68 -11.58 -19.27
C ASP A 16 -5.15 -11.48 -19.38
N ILE A 17 -4.53 -10.91 -18.35
CA ILE A 17 -3.07 -10.72 -18.31
C ILE A 17 -2.31 -12.04 -18.44
N PRO A 18 -2.63 -13.11 -17.68
CA PRO A 18 -1.94 -14.38 -17.84
C PRO A 18 -2.09 -14.95 -19.25
N GLY A 19 -3.30 -15.02 -19.79
CA GLY A 19 -3.54 -15.58 -21.11
C GLY A 19 -2.81 -14.82 -22.21
N TRP A 20 -2.78 -13.49 -22.12
CA TRP A 20 -2.05 -12.67 -23.09
C TRP A 20 -0.53 -12.89 -23.03
N LEU A 21 0.05 -12.95 -21.85
CA LEU A 21 1.49 -13.20 -21.69
C LEU A 21 1.87 -14.62 -22.08
N GLN A 22 1.07 -15.62 -21.71
CA GLN A 22 1.34 -17.03 -22.02
C GLN A 22 1.26 -17.34 -23.53
N ALA A 23 0.55 -16.54 -24.31
CA ALA A 23 0.58 -16.63 -25.77
C ALA A 23 1.96 -16.29 -26.37
N HIS A 24 2.81 -15.56 -25.62
CA HIS A 24 4.15 -15.13 -26.06
C HIS A 24 5.28 -15.85 -25.30
N ILE A 25 5.03 -16.24 -24.05
CA ILE A 25 6.03 -16.85 -23.15
C ILE A 25 5.39 -18.10 -22.53
N PRO A 26 5.81 -19.33 -22.91
CA PRO A 26 5.19 -20.58 -22.47
C PRO A 26 5.62 -20.97 -21.05
N VAL A 27 5.35 -20.09 -20.07
CA VAL A 27 5.64 -20.29 -18.66
C VAL A 27 4.43 -19.91 -17.80
N PRO A 28 4.31 -20.43 -16.57
CA PRO A 28 3.31 -19.96 -15.63
C PRO A 28 3.41 -18.45 -15.39
N VAL A 29 2.29 -17.75 -15.45
CA VAL A 29 2.20 -16.29 -15.20
C VAL A 29 1.36 -16.08 -13.94
N LEU A 30 1.98 -15.47 -12.94
CA LEU A 30 1.33 -15.07 -11.70
C LEU A 30 1.02 -13.57 -11.75
N VAL A 31 -0.17 -13.20 -11.30
CA VAL A 31 -0.60 -11.80 -11.22
C VAL A 31 -1.12 -11.53 -9.81
N ASP A 32 -0.62 -10.49 -9.21
CA ASP A 32 -1.07 -10.02 -7.89
C ASP A 32 -1.15 -8.49 -7.88
N ASN A 33 -1.77 -7.94 -6.85
CA ASN A 33 -1.77 -6.52 -6.61
C ASN A 33 -0.34 -6.04 -6.27
N ASP A 34 0.03 -4.85 -6.71
CA ASP A 34 1.38 -4.32 -6.52
C ASP A 34 1.73 -4.12 -5.02
N VAL A 35 0.77 -3.69 -4.20
CA VAL A 35 1.02 -3.56 -2.76
C VAL A 35 1.17 -4.91 -2.06
N ASN A 36 0.53 -5.96 -2.55
CA ASN A 36 0.73 -7.32 -2.06
C ASN A 36 2.16 -7.80 -2.31
N THR A 37 2.66 -7.58 -3.53
CA THR A 37 4.06 -7.90 -3.84
C THR A 37 5.02 -7.05 -3.01
N MET A 38 4.74 -5.76 -2.82
CA MET A 38 5.56 -4.91 -1.95
C MET A 38 5.59 -5.40 -0.50
N ALA A 39 4.47 -5.86 0.05
CA ALA A 39 4.40 -6.42 1.40
C ALA A 39 5.27 -7.68 1.55
N LEU A 40 5.25 -8.58 0.56
CA LEU A 40 6.09 -9.77 0.53
C LEU A 40 7.58 -9.42 0.46
N GLY A 41 7.96 -8.49 -0.42
CA GLY A 41 9.33 -8.03 -0.57
C GLY A 41 9.87 -7.38 0.69
N GLU A 42 9.10 -6.49 1.29
CA GLU A 42 9.46 -5.82 2.55
C GLU A 42 9.64 -6.82 3.69
N ARG A 43 8.65 -7.74 3.87
CA ARG A 43 8.73 -8.76 4.91
C ARG A 43 9.96 -9.62 4.76
N ALA A 44 10.19 -10.18 3.58
CA ALA A 44 11.29 -11.12 3.37
C ALA A 44 12.67 -10.47 3.54
N THR A 45 12.80 -9.19 3.23
CA THR A 45 14.09 -8.49 3.24
C THR A 45 14.38 -7.81 4.57
N ALA A 46 13.42 -7.05 5.09
CA ALA A 46 13.61 -6.23 6.28
C ALA A 46 13.06 -6.88 7.56
N TRP A 47 12.07 -7.76 7.43
CA TRP A 47 11.30 -8.30 8.55
C TRP A 47 11.09 -9.82 8.47
N PRO A 48 12.13 -10.65 8.22
CA PRO A 48 11.96 -12.08 7.93
C PRO A 48 11.36 -12.91 9.09
N SER A 49 11.48 -12.41 10.31
CA SER A 49 10.93 -13.06 11.53
C SER A 49 9.58 -12.49 11.96
N VAL A 50 8.99 -11.56 11.19
CA VAL A 50 7.71 -10.94 11.53
C VAL A 50 6.57 -11.67 10.81
N ASP A 51 5.62 -12.21 11.59
CA ASP A 51 4.48 -12.95 11.06
C ASP A 51 3.26 -12.07 10.79
N ASN A 52 3.15 -10.90 11.45
CA ASN A 52 2.03 -10.00 11.31
C ASN A 52 2.53 -8.59 10.92
N LEU A 53 2.43 -8.28 9.62
CA LEU A 53 2.92 -7.04 9.03
C LEU A 53 1.83 -6.42 8.15
N LEU A 54 1.67 -5.10 8.25
CA LEU A 54 0.87 -4.31 7.33
C LEU A 54 1.79 -3.39 6.52
N PHE A 55 1.89 -3.60 5.23
CA PHE A 55 2.58 -2.69 4.32
C PHE A 55 1.58 -1.70 3.75
N VAL A 56 1.83 -0.41 3.86
CA VAL A 56 0.96 0.66 3.37
C VAL A 56 1.66 1.42 2.27
N LYS A 57 1.18 1.30 1.04
CA LYS A 57 1.65 2.06 -0.11
C LYS A 57 0.91 3.38 -0.18
N ILE A 58 1.65 4.49 -0.20
CA ILE A 58 1.13 5.83 -0.41
C ILE A 58 1.84 6.42 -1.63
N ALA A 59 1.10 6.57 -2.73
CA ALA A 59 1.61 7.02 -4.02
C ALA A 59 0.52 7.78 -4.78
N THR A 60 0.30 7.46 -6.06
CA THR A 60 -0.86 7.95 -6.84
C THR A 60 -2.17 7.48 -6.21
N GLY A 61 -2.20 6.25 -5.69
CA GLY A 61 -3.26 5.69 -4.87
C GLY A 61 -2.75 5.28 -3.49
N ILE A 62 -3.67 4.78 -2.64
CA ILE A 62 -3.39 4.26 -1.31
C ILE A 62 -3.93 2.84 -1.22
N GLY A 63 -3.09 1.90 -0.81
CA GLY A 63 -3.47 0.51 -0.57
C GLY A 63 -2.61 -0.12 0.51
N ALA A 64 -3.01 -1.29 0.99
CA ALA A 64 -2.24 -2.05 1.96
C ALA A 64 -2.08 -3.50 1.53
N GLY A 65 -0.92 -4.08 1.84
CA GLY A 65 -0.67 -5.52 1.78
C GLY A 65 -0.63 -6.08 3.19
N LEU A 66 -1.46 -7.07 3.47
CA LEU A 66 -1.61 -7.65 4.78
C LEU A 66 -0.91 -9.01 4.85
N ILE A 67 0.03 -9.15 5.76
CA ILE A 67 0.62 -10.43 6.14
C ILE A 67 0.14 -10.79 7.55
N SER A 68 -0.45 -11.96 7.69
CA SER A 68 -0.89 -12.52 8.97
C SER A 68 -0.47 -13.97 9.05
N ASP A 69 0.07 -14.36 10.22
CA ASP A 69 0.66 -15.69 10.44
C ASP A 69 1.67 -16.09 9.34
N GLY A 70 2.50 -15.14 8.94
CA GLY A 70 3.51 -15.30 7.90
C GLY A 70 3.00 -15.38 6.46
N HIS A 71 1.69 -15.30 6.22
CA HIS A 71 1.07 -15.49 4.92
C HIS A 71 0.36 -14.22 4.43
N LEU A 72 0.50 -13.94 3.14
CA LEU A 72 -0.20 -12.84 2.49
C LEU A 72 -1.71 -13.10 2.44
N GLN A 73 -2.48 -12.17 2.98
CA GLN A 73 -3.94 -12.22 3.03
C GLN A 73 -4.54 -11.45 1.86
N ARG A 74 -5.15 -12.15 0.93
CA ARG A 74 -5.79 -11.55 -0.26
C ARG A 74 -7.29 -11.33 -0.08
N GLY A 75 -7.90 -11.99 0.92
CA GLY A 75 -9.34 -12.02 1.10
C GLY A 75 -10.07 -12.89 0.05
N ALA A 76 -11.37 -12.97 0.19
CA ALA A 76 -12.20 -13.86 -0.64
C ALA A 76 -12.22 -13.47 -2.13
N GLN A 77 -12.08 -12.19 -2.44
CA GLN A 77 -12.14 -11.64 -3.80
C GLN A 77 -10.82 -10.98 -4.23
N GLY A 78 -9.74 -11.11 -3.46
CA GLY A 78 -8.45 -10.52 -3.76
C GLY A 78 -8.36 -9.01 -3.48
N VAL A 79 -9.28 -8.44 -2.69
CA VAL A 79 -9.35 -6.99 -2.39
C VAL A 79 -9.00 -6.65 -0.93
N ALA A 80 -8.48 -7.61 -0.16
CA ALA A 80 -8.01 -7.30 1.18
C ALA A 80 -6.89 -6.25 1.11
N GLY A 81 -6.99 -5.21 1.95
CA GLY A 81 -6.04 -4.11 1.95
C GLY A 81 -6.45 -2.90 1.10
N ASP A 82 -7.62 -2.88 0.48
CA ASP A 82 -8.17 -1.71 -0.23
C ASP A 82 -8.62 -0.61 0.76
N ILE A 83 -7.65 -0.11 1.54
CA ILE A 83 -7.88 0.91 2.57
C ILE A 83 -8.05 2.33 2.00
N GLY A 84 -7.62 2.55 0.77
CA GLY A 84 -7.71 3.85 0.09
C GLY A 84 -9.14 4.32 -0.13
N HIS A 85 -10.08 3.38 -0.23
CA HIS A 85 -11.49 3.68 -0.46
C HIS A 85 -12.36 3.64 0.81
N VAL A 86 -11.73 3.51 1.97
CA VAL A 86 -12.42 3.71 3.26
C VAL A 86 -12.80 5.18 3.41
N HIS A 87 -14.07 5.44 3.74
CA HIS A 87 -14.55 6.78 4.04
C HIS A 87 -13.97 7.29 5.37
N ILE A 88 -13.46 8.51 5.38
CA ILE A 88 -12.97 9.18 6.60
C ILE A 88 -13.80 10.44 6.90
N ALA A 89 -13.94 10.75 8.19
CA ALA A 89 -14.82 11.83 8.63
C ALA A 89 -14.49 13.19 7.99
N ARG A 90 -13.20 13.51 7.85
CA ARG A 90 -12.73 14.75 7.21
C ARG A 90 -12.99 14.78 5.69
N GLY A 91 -13.29 13.64 5.10
CA GLY A 91 -13.51 13.50 3.66
C GLY A 91 -14.78 14.18 3.16
N GLY A 92 -15.83 14.21 3.97
CA GLY A 92 -17.10 14.83 3.60
C GLY A 92 -17.55 14.39 2.20
N ASP A 93 -17.84 15.38 1.35
CA ASP A 93 -18.30 15.17 -0.02
C ASP A 93 -17.21 15.20 -1.09
N VAL A 94 -15.91 15.12 -0.71
CA VAL A 94 -14.80 15.11 -1.69
C VAL A 94 -14.95 13.90 -2.62
N PRO A 95 -15.06 14.10 -3.95
CA PRO A 95 -15.25 12.99 -4.88
C PRO A 95 -13.98 12.15 -5.00
N CYS A 96 -14.16 10.83 -5.11
CA CYS A 96 -13.11 9.86 -5.36
C CYS A 96 -13.24 9.27 -6.77
N THR A 97 -12.12 8.86 -7.34
CA THR A 97 -12.07 8.19 -8.66
C THR A 97 -12.84 6.86 -8.70
N CYS A 98 -13.05 6.21 -7.55
CA CYS A 98 -13.85 4.99 -7.45
C CYS A 98 -15.38 5.22 -7.55
N GLY A 99 -15.82 6.47 -7.67
CA GLY A 99 -17.23 6.86 -7.72
C GLY A 99 -17.86 7.21 -6.38
N ASN A 100 -17.21 6.87 -5.26
CA ASN A 100 -17.64 7.24 -3.90
C ASN A 100 -17.16 8.66 -3.53
N ARG A 101 -17.51 9.08 -2.32
CA ARG A 101 -17.09 10.37 -1.74
C ARG A 101 -16.39 10.14 -0.40
N GLY A 102 -15.51 11.05 -0.01
CA GLY A 102 -14.86 11.05 1.31
C GLY A 102 -13.84 9.94 1.52
N CYS A 103 -13.37 9.27 0.46
CA CYS A 103 -12.37 8.22 0.56
C CYS A 103 -11.01 8.76 1.05
N LEU A 104 -10.29 7.96 1.82
CA LEU A 104 -8.93 8.27 2.27
C LEU A 104 -8.02 8.70 1.12
N GLU A 105 -8.03 7.98 0.01
CA GLU A 105 -7.22 8.27 -1.17
C GLU A 105 -7.47 9.66 -1.75
N ALA A 106 -8.74 10.09 -1.76
CA ALA A 106 -9.13 11.40 -2.27
C ALA A 106 -8.56 12.58 -1.46
N LEU A 107 -8.05 12.32 -0.24
CA LEU A 107 -7.50 13.33 0.66
C LEU A 107 -6.01 13.17 0.94
N ALA A 108 -5.51 11.93 1.00
CA ALA A 108 -4.17 11.63 1.51
C ALA A 108 -3.22 11.03 0.47
N SER A 109 -3.68 10.77 -0.76
CA SER A 109 -2.77 10.36 -1.86
C SER A 109 -1.87 11.51 -2.31
N GLY A 110 -0.78 11.18 -2.99
CA GLY A 110 0.14 12.19 -3.53
C GLY A 110 -0.55 13.26 -4.38
N PRO A 111 -1.40 12.91 -5.37
CA PRO A 111 -2.19 13.87 -6.13
C PRO A 111 -3.15 14.70 -5.28
N ALA A 112 -3.72 14.13 -4.21
CA ALA A 112 -4.61 14.85 -3.30
C ALA A 112 -3.84 15.91 -2.51
N ILE A 113 -2.66 15.57 -1.99
CA ILE A 113 -1.78 16.52 -1.29
C ILE A 113 -1.32 17.63 -2.25
N ALA A 114 -0.88 17.27 -3.46
CA ALA A 114 -0.49 18.24 -4.48
C ALA A 114 -1.64 19.20 -4.82
N ARG A 115 -2.88 18.72 -4.93
CA ARG A 115 -4.07 19.54 -5.14
C ARG A 115 -4.32 20.52 -3.98
N THR A 116 -4.14 20.06 -2.75
CA THR A 116 -4.27 20.91 -1.54
C THR A 116 -3.23 22.04 -1.57
N LEU A 117 -1.99 21.73 -1.92
CA LEU A 117 -0.91 22.73 -2.00
C LEU A 117 -1.15 23.75 -3.12
N ARG A 118 -1.64 23.32 -4.28
CA ARG A 118 -2.02 24.27 -5.35
C ARG A 118 -3.12 25.24 -4.90
N ALA A 119 -4.05 24.79 -4.08
CA ALA A 119 -5.10 25.67 -3.55
C ALA A 119 -4.55 26.75 -2.60
N THR A 120 -3.34 26.59 -2.06
CA THR A 120 -2.61 27.62 -1.29
C THR A 120 -1.66 28.45 -2.15
N GLY A 121 -1.64 28.26 -3.47
CA GLY A 121 -0.81 29.03 -4.40
C GLY A 121 0.60 28.44 -4.62
N LEU A 122 0.87 27.24 -4.14
CA LEU A 122 2.15 26.57 -4.38
C LEU A 122 2.15 25.77 -5.70
N GLU A 123 3.27 25.78 -6.40
CA GLU A 123 3.48 24.96 -7.59
C GLU A 123 3.77 23.52 -7.20
N ALA A 124 2.70 22.71 -7.12
CA ALA A 124 2.77 21.29 -6.76
C ALA A 124 1.86 20.48 -7.68
N HIS A 125 2.40 19.91 -8.75
CA HIS A 125 1.66 19.16 -9.77
C HIS A 125 1.87 17.66 -9.65
N THR A 126 3.01 17.26 -9.12
CA THR A 126 3.44 15.86 -9.00
C THR A 126 3.78 15.50 -7.55
N VAL A 127 3.92 14.21 -7.28
CA VAL A 127 4.46 13.72 -6.00
C VAL A 127 5.88 14.26 -5.76
N ASN A 128 6.68 14.39 -6.81
CA ASN A 128 8.05 14.92 -6.68
C ASN A 128 8.04 16.36 -6.18
N ASP A 129 7.15 17.21 -6.71
CA ASP A 129 7.03 18.60 -6.26
C ASP A 129 6.69 18.67 -4.77
N VAL A 130 5.76 17.81 -4.30
CA VAL A 130 5.41 17.72 -2.87
C VAL A 130 6.65 17.31 -2.05
N VAL A 131 7.38 16.29 -2.50
CA VAL A 131 8.60 15.81 -1.82
C VAL A 131 9.65 16.91 -1.75
N ASP A 132 9.85 17.64 -2.84
CA ASP A 132 10.85 18.72 -2.92
C ASP A 132 10.46 19.90 -2.05
N LEU A 133 9.19 20.31 -2.03
CA LEU A 133 8.71 21.35 -1.12
C LEU A 133 8.94 21.00 0.35
N VAL A 134 8.66 19.75 0.72
CA VAL A 134 8.91 19.27 2.10
C VAL A 134 10.40 19.28 2.42
N LYS A 135 11.26 18.80 1.52
CA LYS A 135 12.72 18.79 1.71
C LYS A 135 13.32 20.18 1.82
N HIS A 136 12.74 21.16 1.16
CA HIS A 136 13.14 22.56 1.28
C HIS A 136 12.51 23.29 2.48
N GLY A 137 11.81 22.54 3.36
CA GLY A 137 11.25 23.10 4.61
C GLY A 137 10.01 23.95 4.42
N ASN A 138 9.28 23.84 3.29
CA ASN A 138 8.04 24.58 3.11
C ASN A 138 7.00 24.17 4.15
N VAL A 139 6.55 25.13 4.95
CA VAL A 139 5.69 24.88 6.11
C VAL A 139 4.32 24.32 5.71
N ASP A 140 3.72 24.86 4.64
CA ASP A 140 2.41 24.40 4.17
C ASP A 140 2.49 22.96 3.64
N ALA A 141 3.57 22.63 2.92
CA ALA A 141 3.79 21.27 2.44
C ALA A 141 4.00 20.28 3.60
N ILE A 142 4.78 20.66 4.61
CA ILE A 142 4.99 19.85 5.83
C ILE A 142 3.66 19.63 6.55
N GLN A 143 2.86 20.68 6.71
CA GLN A 143 1.55 20.57 7.37
C GLN A 143 0.57 19.70 6.59
N ALA A 144 0.50 19.86 5.26
CA ALA A 144 -0.35 19.06 4.39
C ALA A 144 0.03 17.56 4.45
N VAL A 145 1.32 17.25 4.40
CA VAL A 145 1.83 15.88 4.51
C VAL A 145 1.55 15.30 5.90
N ARG A 146 1.73 16.07 6.95
CA ARG A 146 1.43 15.62 8.33
C ARG A 146 -0.06 15.39 8.52
N GLN A 147 -0.92 16.23 7.90
CA GLN A 147 -2.37 16.01 7.91
C GLN A 147 -2.75 14.73 7.16
N ALA A 148 -2.18 14.49 5.99
CA ALA A 148 -2.36 13.23 5.26
C ALA A 148 -1.95 12.02 6.12
N GLY A 149 -0.85 12.14 6.87
CA GLY A 149 -0.44 11.12 7.84
C GLY A 149 -1.49 10.88 8.92
N ARG A 150 -2.13 11.92 9.46
CA ARG A 150 -3.22 11.77 10.43
C ARG A 150 -4.45 11.08 9.82
N ASP A 151 -4.82 11.45 8.59
CA ASP A 151 -5.93 10.83 7.87
C ASP A 151 -5.69 9.32 7.65
N ILE A 152 -4.48 8.96 7.25
CA ILE A 152 -4.05 7.56 7.12
C ILE A 152 -4.09 6.86 8.48
N GLY A 153 -3.59 7.51 9.52
CA GLY A 153 -3.61 7.01 10.89
C GLY A 153 -5.02 6.69 11.40
N GLU A 154 -6.03 7.45 10.99
CA GLU A 154 -7.43 7.19 11.33
C GLU A 154 -7.87 5.80 10.84
N VAL A 155 -7.60 5.48 9.57
CA VAL A 155 -7.92 4.16 9.00
C VAL A 155 -7.04 3.06 9.60
N LEU A 156 -5.75 3.33 9.79
CA LEU A 156 -4.81 2.36 10.37
C LEU A 156 -5.14 2.00 11.82
N THR A 157 -5.78 2.88 12.58
CA THR A 157 -6.29 2.55 13.93
C THR A 157 -7.28 1.38 13.88
N THR A 158 -8.16 1.37 12.87
CA THR A 158 -9.08 0.25 12.63
C THR A 158 -8.31 -1.02 12.24
N CYS A 159 -7.31 -0.90 11.35
CA CYS A 159 -6.48 -2.03 10.97
C CYS A 159 -5.73 -2.62 12.17
N VAL A 160 -5.16 -1.78 13.04
CA VAL A 160 -4.49 -2.22 14.28
C VAL A 160 -5.46 -3.00 15.17
N SER A 161 -6.70 -2.54 15.29
CA SER A 161 -7.71 -3.22 16.12
C SER A 161 -8.17 -4.55 15.53
N LEU A 162 -8.18 -4.70 14.19
CA LEU A 162 -8.68 -5.90 13.51
C LEU A 162 -7.60 -6.98 13.33
N VAL A 163 -6.38 -6.58 12.96
CA VAL A 163 -5.33 -7.52 12.54
C VAL A 163 -4.12 -7.51 13.47
N ASN A 164 -4.02 -6.55 14.38
CA ASN A 164 -2.96 -6.42 15.40
C ASN A 164 -1.55 -6.68 14.84
N PRO A 165 -1.09 -5.92 13.84
CA PRO A 165 0.23 -6.12 13.27
C PRO A 165 1.32 -5.72 14.26
N SER A 166 2.47 -6.37 14.24
CA SER A 166 3.66 -5.94 14.97
C SER A 166 4.47 -4.87 14.23
N VAL A 167 4.30 -4.79 12.91
CA VAL A 167 4.95 -3.77 12.06
C VAL A 167 3.94 -3.18 11.07
N ILE A 168 3.96 -1.85 10.97
CA ILE A 168 3.35 -1.11 9.85
C ILE A 168 4.49 -0.44 9.08
N ALA A 169 4.75 -0.91 7.85
CA ALA A 169 5.75 -0.34 6.96
C ALA A 169 5.09 0.62 5.96
N ILE A 170 5.50 1.89 5.97
CA ILE A 170 4.98 2.93 5.07
C ILE A 170 5.89 3.05 3.86
N GLY A 171 5.39 2.68 2.69
CA GLY A 171 6.10 2.70 1.42
C GLY A 171 5.42 3.55 0.35
N GLY A 172 5.85 3.37 -0.90
CA GLY A 172 5.39 4.16 -2.03
C GLY A 172 6.13 5.49 -2.19
N SER A 173 5.79 6.22 -3.25
CA SER A 173 6.51 7.46 -3.61
C SER A 173 6.39 8.57 -2.56
N MET A 174 5.29 8.61 -1.81
CA MET A 174 5.09 9.58 -0.73
C MET A 174 5.91 9.27 0.53
N ALA A 175 6.37 8.04 0.75
CA ALA A 175 7.27 7.74 1.87
C ALA A 175 8.59 8.54 1.81
N ARG A 176 8.96 9.07 0.64
CA ARG A 176 10.14 9.93 0.44
C ARG A 176 10.08 11.28 1.15
N VAL A 177 8.91 11.70 1.64
CA VAL A 177 8.79 12.89 2.51
C VAL A 177 9.27 12.61 3.94
N GLY A 178 9.56 11.36 4.27
CA GLY A 178 10.18 10.95 5.53
C GLY A 178 9.27 11.07 6.75
N GLU A 179 9.87 11.47 7.87
CA GLU A 179 9.24 11.46 9.20
C GLU A 179 7.99 12.34 9.33
N HIS A 180 7.78 13.35 8.49
CA HIS A 180 6.59 14.20 8.60
C HIS A 180 5.29 13.42 8.37
N LEU A 181 5.28 12.51 7.39
CA LEU A 181 4.14 11.64 7.11
C LEU A 181 3.95 10.61 8.24
N ILE A 182 5.04 9.94 8.61
CA ILE A 182 5.05 8.89 9.63
C ILE A 182 4.64 9.44 11.00
N ALA A 183 5.12 10.63 11.36
CA ALA A 183 4.74 11.29 12.60
C ALA A 183 3.23 11.56 12.68
N GLY A 184 2.60 11.96 11.56
CA GLY A 184 1.14 12.11 11.49
C GLY A 184 0.41 10.79 11.71
N VAL A 185 0.89 9.69 11.11
CA VAL A 185 0.33 8.34 11.32
C VAL A 185 0.48 7.92 12.79
N ARG A 186 1.69 8.02 13.34
CA ARG A 186 1.98 7.65 14.73
C ARG A 186 1.13 8.43 15.74
N GLU A 187 0.97 9.72 15.52
CA GLU A 187 0.17 10.61 16.37
C GLU A 187 -1.25 10.05 16.58
N VAL A 188 -1.90 9.59 15.52
CA VAL A 188 -3.28 9.10 15.58
C VAL A 188 -3.34 7.65 16.06
N VAL A 189 -2.51 6.77 15.50
CA VAL A 189 -2.52 5.34 15.84
C VAL A 189 -2.22 5.14 17.32
N TYR A 190 -1.15 5.74 17.85
CA TYR A 190 -0.79 5.57 19.25
C TYR A 190 -1.75 6.24 20.24
N SER A 191 -2.44 7.32 19.83
CA SER A 191 -3.39 8.00 20.68
C SER A 191 -4.78 7.35 20.73
N ARG A 192 -5.15 6.59 19.67
CA ARG A 192 -6.52 6.05 19.52
C ARG A 192 -6.61 4.53 19.62
N SER A 193 -5.50 3.81 19.52
CA SER A 193 -5.49 2.35 19.67
C SER A 193 -5.36 1.92 21.12
N ALA A 194 -5.83 0.72 21.41
CA ALA A 194 -5.67 0.13 22.75
C ALA A 194 -4.18 -0.01 23.11
N PRO A 195 -3.76 0.31 24.35
CA PRO A 195 -2.34 0.24 24.76
C PRO A 195 -1.69 -1.12 24.48
N LEU A 196 -2.41 -2.21 24.69
CA LEU A 196 -1.90 -3.56 24.43
C LEU A 196 -1.62 -3.79 22.92
N ALA A 197 -2.45 -3.24 22.05
CA ALA A 197 -2.28 -3.39 20.60
C ALA A 197 -1.08 -2.59 20.06
N THR A 198 -0.65 -1.56 20.78
CA THR A 198 0.46 -0.69 20.38
C THR A 198 1.74 -0.90 21.18
N ALA A 199 1.72 -1.73 22.24
CA ALA A 199 2.84 -1.92 23.13
C ALA A 199 4.14 -2.35 22.40
N HIS A 200 4.03 -3.13 21.34
CA HIS A 200 5.16 -3.61 20.53
C HIS A 200 5.01 -3.27 19.06
N LEU A 201 4.05 -2.40 18.71
CA LEU A 201 3.84 -1.97 17.33
C LEU A 201 4.94 -1.00 16.88
N SER A 202 5.60 -1.33 15.78
CA SER A 202 6.53 -0.44 15.09
C SER A 202 5.87 0.15 13.85
N ILE A 203 5.85 1.49 13.72
CA ILE A 203 5.40 2.19 12.52
C ILE A 203 6.62 2.86 11.90
N VAL A 204 7.04 2.39 10.73
CA VAL A 204 8.33 2.75 10.14
C VAL A 204 8.22 3.06 8.65
N GLN A 205 9.22 3.72 8.10
CA GLN A 205 9.39 3.81 6.66
C GLN A 205 9.85 2.47 6.11
N SER A 206 9.32 2.06 4.95
CA SER A 206 9.78 0.88 4.21
C SER A 206 11.29 0.93 3.96
N ALA A 207 11.97 -0.17 4.27
CA ALA A 207 13.40 -0.31 4.07
C ALA A 207 13.77 -0.70 2.62
N THR A 208 12.87 -1.40 1.92
CA THR A 208 13.10 -1.88 0.55
C THR A 208 12.84 -0.81 -0.52
N GLY A 209 12.11 0.24 -0.17
CA GLY A 209 11.87 1.37 -1.07
C GLY A 209 11.24 0.96 -2.41
N ALA A 210 11.88 1.36 -3.52
CA ALA A 210 11.38 1.09 -4.87
C ALA A 210 11.50 -0.39 -5.30
N GLU A 211 12.34 -1.16 -4.65
CA GLU A 211 12.61 -2.56 -5.02
C GLU A 211 11.60 -3.54 -4.42
N ALA A 212 10.80 -3.10 -3.44
CA ALA A 212 9.85 -3.94 -2.72
C ALA A 212 8.96 -4.80 -3.64
N GLY A 213 8.42 -4.20 -4.69
CA GLY A 213 7.52 -4.87 -5.63
C GLY A 213 8.22 -5.99 -6.43
N VAL A 214 9.43 -5.71 -6.94
CA VAL A 214 10.21 -6.68 -7.72
C VAL A 214 10.67 -7.84 -6.84
N LEU A 215 11.15 -7.55 -5.63
CA LEU A 215 11.53 -8.57 -4.65
C LEU A 215 10.34 -9.48 -4.31
N GLY A 216 9.18 -8.90 -4.04
CA GLY A 216 7.98 -9.66 -3.73
C GLY A 216 7.45 -10.49 -4.91
N ALA A 217 7.51 -9.97 -6.13
CA ALA A 217 7.17 -10.72 -7.33
C ALA A 217 8.10 -11.92 -7.52
N SER A 218 9.40 -11.76 -7.25
CA SER A 218 10.37 -12.84 -7.29
C SER A 218 10.06 -13.92 -6.24
N ILE A 219 9.68 -13.51 -5.03
CA ILE A 219 9.27 -14.43 -3.96
C ILE A 219 8.05 -15.24 -4.39
N LEU A 220 7.01 -14.58 -4.92
CA LEU A 220 5.81 -15.26 -5.43
C LEU A 220 6.15 -16.30 -6.50
N ALA A 221 7.06 -15.99 -7.42
CA ALA A 221 7.49 -16.93 -8.46
C ALA A 221 8.21 -18.15 -7.86
N VAL A 222 9.09 -17.92 -6.89
CA VAL A 222 9.83 -19.01 -6.20
C VAL A 222 8.87 -19.86 -5.37
N GLU A 223 7.99 -19.27 -4.58
CA GLU A 223 6.99 -19.99 -3.78
C GLU A 223 6.08 -20.85 -4.66
N HIS A 224 5.64 -20.31 -5.80
CA HIS A 224 4.86 -21.08 -6.77
C HIS A 224 5.66 -22.26 -7.33
N ALA A 225 6.88 -22.02 -7.80
CA ALA A 225 7.73 -23.08 -8.38
C ALA A 225 8.05 -24.19 -7.39
N LEU A 226 8.17 -23.85 -6.10
CA LEU A 226 8.45 -24.81 -5.01
C LEU A 226 7.17 -25.31 -4.32
N SER A 227 5.98 -24.93 -4.81
CA SER A 227 4.73 -25.41 -4.23
C SER A 227 4.57 -26.93 -4.42
N ARG A 228 3.92 -27.58 -3.45
CA ARG A 228 3.70 -29.04 -3.50
C ARG A 228 3.02 -29.48 -4.78
N ASP A 229 2.05 -28.71 -5.26
CA ASP A 229 1.26 -29.04 -6.45
C ASP A 229 2.12 -29.02 -7.71
N VAL A 230 2.98 -28.01 -7.86
CA VAL A 230 3.89 -27.89 -9.02
C VAL A 230 4.96 -28.97 -8.98
N LEU A 231 5.56 -29.25 -7.81
CA LEU A 231 6.56 -30.29 -7.65
C LEU A 231 5.97 -31.70 -7.89
N ALA A 232 4.77 -31.99 -7.39
CA ALA A 232 4.08 -33.24 -7.61
C ALA A 232 3.74 -33.46 -9.10
N ALA A 233 3.30 -32.43 -9.81
CA ALA A 233 3.03 -32.50 -11.24
C ALA A 233 4.30 -32.75 -12.06
N GLY A 234 5.45 -32.14 -11.67
CA GLY A 234 6.74 -32.37 -12.32
C GLY A 234 7.28 -33.78 -12.13
N VAL A 235 7.05 -34.42 -10.97
CA VAL A 235 7.46 -35.81 -10.70
C VAL A 235 6.59 -36.80 -11.46
N ALA A 236 5.32 -36.51 -11.71
CA ALA A 236 4.41 -37.39 -12.45
C ALA A 236 4.69 -37.44 -13.96
N THR A 237 5.54 -36.57 -14.50
CA THR A 237 5.89 -36.47 -15.91
C THR A 237 7.26 -37.11 -16.26
N VAL A 238 7.95 -37.68 -15.30
CA VAL A 238 9.20 -38.46 -15.45
C VAL A 238 8.91 -39.98 -15.25
#